data_271689702db7812edcb0968abe590968
#
_entry.id   271689702db7812edcb0968abe590968
#
_cell.length_a   1.000
_cell.length_b   1.000
_cell.length_c   1.000
_cell.angle_alpha   90.00
_cell.angle_beta   90.00
_cell.angle_gamma   90.00
#
_symmetry.space_group_name_H-M   'P 1'
#
loop_
_entity.id
_entity.type
_entity.pdbx_description
1 polymer ?
#
loop_
_entity_poly.entity_id
_entity_poly.type
_entity_poly.pdbx_seq_one_letter_code
_entity_poly.pdbx_strand_id
1 'polypeptide(L)'
;MSTQPIVAAEEVSKWFGPLVAVSDVSFEIGPGVTALLGPNGAGKSTMLRMLCGLAQPSRGAVRVLGRDPRADVAVAGSIGLVPQQEGVFEPLTAHGFVRLAAVLHGLPEPDAAATATLELVGLDPADTRKLPTYSKGMRQRVKVAQGLVHDPEVVMLDEPLTGLDPRQRADMIALFRRLGAEGRCVLVSSHVLDEVQRLGSEILVMSQGRLAAAGDFHELRALMDDRPLRVRVRTDRPRELAGGLLETGAVLGARLEGDGALELDTHDARALSRALAPLARERGASLLEVRPLDADLEGVFRYLVQR
;
A
#
# COMPACT_ATOMS: atom_id res chain seq x y z
N MET A 1 18.02 12.07 17.07
CA MET A 1 18.26 10.73 17.63
C MET A 1 17.80 9.75 16.58
N SER A 2 18.71 9.00 15.96
CA SER A 2 18.33 7.98 14.95
C SER A 2 17.62 6.85 15.70
N THR A 3 16.30 6.77 15.55
CA THR A 3 15.53 5.64 16.10
C THR A 3 15.93 4.40 15.30
N GLN A 4 16.34 3.36 16.01
CA GLN A 4 16.71 2.07 15.38
C GLN A 4 15.52 1.55 14.59
N PRO A 5 15.70 1.09 13.34
CA PRO A 5 14.58 0.59 12.54
C PRO A 5 13.95 -0.65 13.18
N ILE A 6 12.63 -0.75 13.12
CA ILE A 6 11.89 -1.91 13.63
C ILE A 6 12.04 -3.08 12.65
N VAL A 7 11.98 -2.81 11.35
CA VAL A 7 12.17 -3.80 10.29
C VAL A 7 13.25 -3.31 9.34
N ALA A 8 14.21 -4.16 9.00
CA ALA A 8 15.26 -3.89 8.03
C ALA A 8 15.47 -5.06 7.08
N ALA A 9 15.72 -4.73 5.82
CA ALA A 9 16.22 -5.64 4.78
C ALA A 9 17.52 -5.08 4.24
N GLU A 10 18.57 -5.91 4.18
CA GLU A 10 19.93 -5.54 3.76
C GLU A 10 20.34 -6.42 2.58
N GLU A 11 20.44 -5.86 1.37
CA GLU A 11 20.82 -6.52 0.10
C GLU A 11 20.08 -7.86 -0.13
N VAL A 12 18.79 -7.92 0.23
CA VAL A 12 18.01 -9.16 0.23
C VAL A 12 17.74 -9.62 -1.17
N SER A 13 18.12 -10.87 -1.46
CA SER A 13 17.72 -11.57 -2.67
C SER A 13 17.11 -12.93 -2.34
N LYS A 14 16.12 -13.34 -3.13
CA LYS A 14 15.49 -14.64 -3.05
C LYS A 14 15.21 -15.22 -4.41
N TRP A 15 15.71 -16.41 -4.64
CA TRP A 15 15.38 -17.19 -5.85
C TRP A 15 14.91 -18.59 -5.49
N PHE A 16 14.07 -19.13 -6.34
CA PHE A 16 13.52 -20.48 -6.29
C PHE A 16 13.92 -21.21 -7.59
N GLY A 17 14.98 -21.98 -7.54
CA GLY A 17 15.59 -22.51 -8.74
C GLY A 17 15.99 -21.36 -9.70
N PRO A 18 15.52 -21.37 -10.97
CA PRO A 18 15.84 -20.32 -11.93
C PRO A 18 15.02 -19.03 -11.75
N LEU A 19 13.97 -19.05 -10.93
CA LEU A 19 13.08 -17.90 -10.72
C LEU A 19 13.67 -16.97 -9.67
N VAL A 20 13.96 -15.72 -10.04
CA VAL A 20 14.34 -14.66 -9.12
C VAL A 20 13.05 -13.95 -8.63
N ALA A 21 12.69 -14.17 -7.37
CA ALA A 21 11.49 -13.58 -6.78
C ALA A 21 11.77 -12.21 -6.13
N VAL A 22 12.97 -12.02 -5.57
CA VAL A 22 13.46 -10.76 -4.99
C VAL A 22 14.94 -10.61 -5.34
N SER A 23 15.37 -9.42 -5.72
CA SER A 23 16.72 -9.14 -6.19
C SER A 23 17.23 -7.83 -5.59
N ASP A 24 18.22 -7.94 -4.70
CA ASP A 24 18.99 -6.84 -4.16
C ASP A 24 18.14 -5.71 -3.55
N VAL A 25 17.28 -6.07 -2.60
CA VAL A 25 16.33 -5.15 -1.95
C VAL A 25 16.87 -4.75 -0.59
N SER A 26 16.97 -3.43 -0.37
CA SER A 26 17.36 -2.84 0.93
C SER A 26 16.36 -1.76 1.31
N PHE A 27 15.88 -1.80 2.55
CA PHE A 27 15.03 -0.76 3.15
C PHE A 27 15.01 -0.88 4.67
N GLU A 28 14.59 0.19 5.32
CA GLU A 28 14.34 0.27 6.76
C GLU A 28 12.93 0.82 7.02
N ILE A 29 12.24 0.28 8.01
CA ILE A 29 10.90 0.71 8.41
C ILE A 29 10.90 0.96 9.92
N GLY A 30 10.35 2.11 10.31
CA GLY A 30 10.08 2.50 11.69
C GLY A 30 8.65 2.20 12.15
N PRO A 31 8.22 2.82 13.26
CA PRO A 31 6.83 2.77 13.70
C PRO A 31 5.94 3.55 12.73
N GLY A 32 4.67 3.13 12.62
CA GLY A 32 3.72 3.72 11.68
C GLY A 32 3.21 2.72 10.66
N VAL A 33 2.54 3.22 9.62
CA VAL A 33 2.05 2.39 8.52
C VAL A 33 2.92 2.59 7.29
N THR A 34 3.50 1.50 6.80
CA THR A 34 4.22 1.46 5.52
C THR A 34 3.44 0.61 4.52
N ALA A 35 3.20 1.12 3.34
CA ALA A 35 2.55 0.40 2.26
C ALA A 35 3.60 -0.22 1.32
N LEU A 36 3.49 -1.52 1.07
CA LEU A 36 4.32 -2.25 0.09
C LEU A 36 3.52 -2.38 -1.22
N LEU A 37 3.72 -1.44 -2.13
CA LEU A 37 3.01 -1.32 -3.39
C LEU A 37 3.72 -2.09 -4.50
N GLY A 38 2.96 -2.77 -5.35
CA GLY A 38 3.52 -3.40 -6.56
C GLY A 38 2.52 -4.30 -7.25
N PRO A 39 2.71 -4.60 -8.53
CA PRO A 39 1.85 -5.53 -9.28
C PRO A 39 1.94 -6.96 -8.73
N ASN A 40 1.03 -7.81 -9.18
CA ASN A 40 1.11 -9.24 -8.88
C ASN A 40 2.42 -9.82 -9.44
N GLY A 41 3.10 -10.65 -8.65
CA GLY A 41 4.40 -11.20 -9.01
C GLY A 41 5.60 -10.26 -8.74
N ALA A 42 5.41 -9.05 -8.20
CA ALA A 42 6.51 -8.13 -7.89
C ALA A 42 7.43 -8.58 -6.73
N GLY A 43 7.11 -9.66 -6.03
CA GLY A 43 7.91 -10.18 -4.92
C GLY A 43 7.40 -9.80 -3.52
N LYS A 44 6.28 -9.07 -3.39
CA LYS A 44 5.73 -8.58 -2.12
C LYS A 44 5.52 -9.69 -1.08
N SER A 45 4.75 -10.73 -1.42
CA SER A 45 4.49 -11.85 -0.52
C SER A 45 5.75 -12.62 -0.16
N THR A 46 6.73 -12.72 -1.07
CA THR A 46 8.02 -13.34 -0.80
C THR A 46 8.82 -12.51 0.22
N MET A 47 8.82 -11.18 0.07
CA MET A 47 9.46 -10.28 1.02
C MET A 47 8.81 -10.40 2.41
N LEU A 48 7.47 -10.33 2.51
CA LEU A 48 6.76 -10.50 3.77
C LEU A 48 7.06 -11.85 4.44
N ARG A 49 7.13 -12.94 3.68
CA ARG A 49 7.51 -14.26 4.21
C ARG A 49 8.93 -14.29 4.77
N MET A 50 9.88 -13.59 4.14
CA MET A 50 11.24 -13.50 4.67
C MET A 50 11.29 -12.68 5.95
N LEU A 51 10.59 -11.54 6.00
CA LEU A 51 10.48 -10.70 7.18
C LEU A 51 9.78 -11.39 8.37
N CYS A 52 8.85 -12.33 8.09
CA CYS A 52 8.22 -13.16 9.12
C CYS A 52 9.03 -14.41 9.49
N GLY A 53 10.23 -14.60 8.96
CA GLY A 53 11.04 -15.79 9.20
C GLY A 53 10.53 -17.08 8.52
N LEU A 54 9.49 -17.00 7.68
CA LEU A 54 8.89 -18.16 6.99
C LEU A 54 9.68 -18.58 5.73
N ALA A 55 10.56 -17.71 5.24
CA ALA A 55 11.45 -18.03 4.13
C ALA A 55 12.84 -17.46 4.42
N GLN A 56 13.88 -18.22 4.06
CA GLN A 56 15.26 -17.76 4.18
C GLN A 56 15.62 -16.92 2.95
N PRO A 57 16.24 -15.73 3.09
CA PRO A 57 16.92 -15.07 2.00
C PRO A 57 17.95 -15.99 1.35
N SER A 58 18.11 -15.91 0.03
CA SER A 58 19.21 -16.60 -0.67
C SER A 58 20.52 -15.81 -0.57
N ARG A 59 20.41 -14.46 -0.41
CA ARG A 59 21.49 -13.53 -0.14
C ARG A 59 20.96 -12.38 0.71
N GLY A 60 21.85 -11.71 1.46
CA GLY A 60 21.50 -10.60 2.34
C GLY A 60 20.89 -11.05 3.66
N ALA A 61 20.35 -10.12 4.42
CA ALA A 61 19.77 -10.37 5.73
C ALA A 61 18.47 -9.59 5.95
N VAL A 62 17.58 -10.14 6.76
CA VAL A 62 16.39 -9.44 7.29
C VAL A 62 16.50 -9.36 8.80
N ARG A 63 16.08 -8.25 9.37
CA ARG A 63 16.00 -8.03 10.81
C ARG A 63 14.63 -7.48 11.19
N VAL A 64 14.11 -7.98 12.27
CA VAL A 64 12.89 -7.48 12.91
C VAL A 64 13.22 -7.27 14.39
N LEU A 65 12.95 -6.09 14.92
CA LEU A 65 13.37 -5.70 16.27
C LEU A 65 14.89 -5.90 16.49
N GLY A 66 15.68 -5.66 15.44
CA GLY A 66 17.15 -5.81 15.46
C GLY A 66 17.67 -7.25 15.38
N ARG A 67 16.80 -8.27 15.24
CA ARG A 67 17.16 -9.71 15.29
C ARG A 67 16.70 -10.46 14.05
N ASP A 68 17.28 -11.62 13.80
CA ASP A 68 16.83 -12.53 12.73
C ASP A 68 15.53 -13.24 13.14
N PRO A 69 14.39 -13.00 12.45
CA PRO A 69 13.11 -13.60 12.82
C PRO A 69 13.04 -15.13 12.63
N ARG A 70 14.01 -15.73 11.96
CA ARG A 70 14.12 -17.18 11.84
C ARG A 70 14.87 -17.84 13.00
N ALA A 71 15.85 -17.13 13.54
CA ALA A 71 16.70 -17.64 14.60
C ALA A 71 16.14 -17.36 16.00
N ASP A 72 15.29 -16.34 16.12
CA ASP A 72 14.77 -15.88 17.41
C ASP A 72 13.23 -16.05 17.49
N VAL A 73 12.80 -17.07 18.25
CA VAL A 73 11.37 -17.39 18.47
C VAL A 73 10.64 -16.24 19.17
N ALA A 74 11.30 -15.47 20.03
CA ALA A 74 10.67 -14.34 20.72
C ALA A 74 10.31 -13.23 19.71
N VAL A 75 11.16 -12.98 18.72
CA VAL A 75 10.86 -12.05 17.63
C VAL A 75 9.69 -12.56 16.78
N ALA A 76 9.69 -13.85 16.44
CA ALA A 76 8.58 -14.45 15.70
C ALA A 76 7.25 -14.30 16.47
N GLY A 77 7.29 -14.38 17.81
CA GLY A 77 6.14 -14.15 18.70
C GLY A 77 5.66 -12.69 18.74
N SER A 78 6.50 -11.73 18.37
CA SER A 78 6.15 -10.31 18.29
C SER A 78 5.58 -9.90 16.92
N ILE A 79 5.47 -10.84 15.96
CA ILE A 79 5.00 -10.58 14.60
C ILE A 79 3.59 -11.13 14.41
N GLY A 80 2.64 -10.28 14.05
CA GLY A 80 1.33 -10.67 13.55
C GLY A 80 1.34 -10.78 12.04
N LEU A 81 1.08 -11.96 11.49
CA LEU A 81 1.01 -12.17 10.03
C LEU A 81 -0.42 -12.45 9.59
N VAL A 82 -0.86 -11.71 8.58
CA VAL A 82 -2.10 -11.96 7.83
C VAL A 82 -1.74 -12.33 6.39
N PRO A 83 -1.75 -13.62 6.03
CA PRO A 83 -1.36 -14.06 4.70
C PRO A 83 -2.45 -13.78 3.66
N GLN A 84 -2.06 -13.62 2.38
CA GLN A 84 -2.98 -13.45 1.26
C GLN A 84 -3.91 -14.67 1.09
N GLN A 85 -3.37 -15.88 1.26
CA GLN A 85 -4.12 -17.12 1.06
C GLN A 85 -5.26 -17.28 2.07
N GLU A 86 -6.37 -17.89 1.61
CA GLU A 86 -7.49 -18.26 2.47
C GLU A 86 -7.11 -19.49 3.31
N GLY A 87 -6.38 -19.27 4.39
CA GLY A 87 -5.97 -20.32 5.33
C GLY A 87 -6.80 -20.26 6.62
N VAL A 88 -8.11 -20.50 6.54
CA VAL A 88 -8.96 -20.61 7.73
C VAL A 88 -9.29 -22.08 7.99
N PHE A 89 -9.32 -22.48 9.26
CA PHE A 89 -9.78 -23.83 9.63
C PHE A 89 -11.30 -23.93 9.49
N GLU A 90 -11.76 -24.51 8.40
CA GLU A 90 -13.17 -24.60 8.01
C GLU A 90 -14.11 -25.14 9.09
N PRO A 91 -13.74 -26.16 9.92
CA PRO A 91 -14.64 -26.68 10.97
C PRO A 91 -14.91 -25.71 12.11
N LEU A 92 -14.14 -24.63 12.24
CA LEU A 92 -14.25 -23.70 13.36
C LEU A 92 -15.24 -22.56 13.11
N THR A 93 -15.71 -21.96 14.22
CA THR A 93 -16.34 -20.63 14.21
C THR A 93 -15.26 -19.55 14.16
N ALA A 94 -15.61 -18.29 13.95
CA ALA A 94 -14.66 -17.18 14.01
C ALA A 94 -14.00 -17.11 15.39
N HIS A 95 -14.77 -17.18 16.46
CA HIS A 95 -14.26 -17.19 17.82
C HIS A 95 -13.31 -18.37 18.07
N GLY A 96 -13.72 -19.59 17.68
CA GLY A 96 -12.88 -20.78 17.84
C GLY A 96 -11.56 -20.70 17.09
N PHE A 97 -11.52 -20.09 15.91
CA PHE A 97 -10.31 -19.92 15.12
C PHE A 97 -9.35 -18.88 15.74
N VAL A 98 -9.85 -17.71 16.15
CA VAL A 98 -9.04 -16.67 16.80
C VAL A 98 -8.56 -17.15 18.18
N ARG A 99 -9.43 -17.83 18.95
CA ARG A 99 -9.07 -18.46 20.23
C ARG A 99 -7.93 -19.48 20.07
N LEU A 100 -7.97 -20.29 19.01
CA LEU A 100 -6.88 -21.24 18.74
C LEU A 100 -5.54 -20.53 18.60
N ALA A 101 -5.50 -19.42 17.88
CA ALA A 101 -4.29 -18.60 17.75
C ALA A 101 -3.85 -18.04 19.12
N ALA A 102 -4.77 -17.54 19.92
CA ALA A 102 -4.48 -17.07 21.29
C ALA A 102 -3.86 -18.16 22.17
N VAL A 103 -4.39 -19.39 22.09
CA VAL A 103 -3.83 -20.55 22.82
C VAL A 103 -2.44 -20.90 22.33
N LEU A 104 -2.19 -20.90 21.01
CA LEU A 104 -0.88 -21.19 20.43
C LEU A 104 0.18 -20.15 20.80
N HIS A 105 -0.22 -18.90 21.02
CA HIS A 105 0.64 -17.84 21.54
C HIS A 105 0.76 -17.84 23.07
N GLY A 106 0.09 -18.78 23.76
CA GLY A 106 0.20 -18.94 25.22
C GLY A 106 -0.48 -17.82 26.01
N LEU A 107 -1.50 -17.17 25.45
CA LEU A 107 -2.22 -16.11 26.17
C LEU A 107 -2.97 -16.68 27.38
N PRO A 108 -2.96 -15.98 28.53
CA PRO A 108 -3.58 -16.50 29.77
C PRO A 108 -5.12 -16.57 29.66
N GLU A 109 -5.73 -15.65 28.90
CA GLU A 109 -7.18 -15.54 28.72
C GLU A 109 -7.57 -15.61 27.23
N PRO A 110 -7.44 -16.76 26.56
CA PRO A 110 -7.59 -16.87 25.12
C PRO A 110 -9.02 -16.58 24.63
N ASP A 111 -10.04 -16.83 25.44
CA ASP A 111 -11.44 -16.55 25.10
C ASP A 111 -11.70 -15.01 25.12
N ALA A 112 -11.22 -14.31 26.13
CA ALA A 112 -11.34 -12.87 26.23
C ALA A 112 -10.56 -12.16 25.10
N ALA A 113 -9.33 -12.60 24.81
CA ALA A 113 -8.51 -12.07 23.72
C ALA A 113 -9.20 -12.27 22.36
N ALA A 114 -9.78 -13.45 22.10
CA ALA A 114 -10.50 -13.73 20.87
C ALA A 114 -11.75 -12.85 20.73
N THR A 115 -12.52 -12.66 21.79
CA THR A 115 -13.69 -11.80 21.83
C THR A 115 -13.31 -10.35 21.49
N ALA A 116 -12.37 -9.77 22.23
CA ALA A 116 -11.92 -8.40 22.03
C ALA A 116 -11.38 -8.15 20.61
N THR A 117 -10.63 -9.12 20.06
CA THR A 117 -10.04 -8.96 18.74
C THR A 117 -11.08 -9.11 17.61
N LEU A 118 -12.10 -9.95 17.78
CA LEU A 118 -13.21 -10.03 16.83
C LEU A 118 -14.05 -8.74 16.82
N GLU A 119 -14.33 -8.16 17.98
CA GLU A 119 -14.98 -6.85 18.10
C GLU A 119 -14.15 -5.76 17.42
N LEU A 120 -12.82 -5.79 17.60
CA LEU A 120 -11.87 -4.86 17.00
C LEU A 120 -11.98 -4.82 15.45
N VAL A 121 -12.23 -5.96 14.82
CA VAL A 121 -12.41 -6.07 13.37
C VAL A 121 -13.87 -5.99 12.93
N GLY A 122 -14.79 -5.65 13.84
CA GLY A 122 -16.22 -5.47 13.56
C GLY A 122 -16.96 -6.77 13.24
N LEU A 123 -16.59 -7.87 13.90
CA LEU A 123 -17.29 -9.16 13.86
C LEU A 123 -17.94 -9.45 15.20
N ASP A 124 -19.11 -10.08 15.18
CA ASP A 124 -19.79 -10.54 16.38
C ASP A 124 -19.08 -11.78 16.94
N PRO A 125 -18.48 -11.72 18.14
CA PRO A 125 -17.83 -12.89 18.75
C PRO A 125 -18.80 -14.00 19.13
N ALA A 126 -20.09 -13.71 19.28
CA ALA A 126 -21.12 -14.72 19.59
C ALA A 126 -21.67 -15.45 18.34
N ASP A 127 -21.22 -15.08 17.13
CA ASP A 127 -21.65 -15.76 15.91
C ASP A 127 -21.18 -17.21 15.89
N THR A 128 -22.14 -18.14 15.94
CA THR A 128 -21.89 -19.60 15.99
C THR A 128 -21.71 -20.24 14.62
N ARG A 129 -21.90 -19.50 13.54
CA ARG A 129 -21.74 -20.01 12.17
C ARG A 129 -20.31 -20.46 11.92
N LYS A 130 -20.14 -21.47 11.08
CA LYS A 130 -18.82 -21.95 10.67
C LYS A 130 -18.19 -21.06 9.60
N LEU A 131 -16.87 -20.96 9.58
CA LEU A 131 -16.10 -20.11 8.67
C LEU A 131 -16.43 -20.30 7.18
N PRO A 132 -16.74 -21.50 6.65
CA PRO A 132 -17.18 -21.65 5.25
C PRO A 132 -18.44 -20.88 4.88
N THR A 133 -19.31 -20.59 5.85
CA THR A 133 -20.56 -19.83 5.62
C THR A 133 -20.36 -18.32 5.63
N TYR A 134 -19.19 -17.86 6.00
CA TYR A 134 -18.83 -16.44 6.00
C TYR A 134 -18.59 -15.92 4.59
N SER A 135 -18.94 -14.65 4.35
CA SER A 135 -18.51 -13.96 3.13
C SER A 135 -16.99 -13.86 3.06
N LYS A 136 -16.43 -13.63 1.87
CA LYS A 136 -14.98 -13.42 1.70
C LYS A 136 -14.46 -12.31 2.61
N GLY A 137 -15.19 -11.18 2.69
CA GLY A 137 -14.83 -10.06 3.56
C GLY A 137 -14.89 -10.41 5.06
N MET A 138 -15.85 -11.24 5.49
CA MET A 138 -15.89 -11.71 6.87
C MET A 138 -14.68 -12.61 7.18
N ARG A 139 -14.38 -13.58 6.31
CA ARG A 139 -13.19 -14.44 6.48
C ARG A 139 -11.89 -13.64 6.51
N GLN A 140 -11.79 -12.60 5.68
CA GLN A 140 -10.61 -11.70 5.69
C GLN A 140 -10.46 -10.99 7.04
N ARG A 141 -11.55 -10.45 7.61
CA ARG A 141 -11.51 -9.82 8.94
C ARG A 141 -11.18 -10.81 10.06
N VAL A 142 -11.64 -12.06 9.97
CA VAL A 142 -11.23 -13.13 10.91
C VAL A 142 -9.72 -13.38 10.84
N LYS A 143 -9.12 -13.39 9.65
CA LYS A 143 -7.66 -13.52 9.51
C LYS A 143 -6.91 -12.33 10.13
N VAL A 144 -7.44 -11.12 9.96
CA VAL A 144 -6.86 -9.94 10.62
C VAL A 144 -6.96 -10.08 12.14
N ALA A 145 -8.11 -10.50 12.68
CA ALA A 145 -8.26 -10.77 14.11
C ALA A 145 -7.25 -11.82 14.60
N GLN A 146 -7.08 -12.91 13.87
CA GLN A 146 -6.11 -13.96 14.21
C GLN A 146 -4.67 -13.42 14.24
N GLY A 147 -4.29 -12.55 13.30
CA GLY A 147 -2.96 -11.94 13.27
C GLY A 147 -2.71 -10.89 14.36
N LEU A 148 -3.77 -10.37 14.99
CA LEU A 148 -3.69 -9.33 16.03
C LEU A 148 -3.91 -9.85 17.46
N VAL A 149 -4.39 -11.09 17.62
CA VAL A 149 -4.88 -11.59 18.92
C VAL A 149 -3.84 -11.60 20.03
N HIS A 150 -2.56 -11.73 19.70
CA HIS A 150 -1.44 -11.75 20.65
C HIS A 150 -0.77 -10.39 20.83
N ASP A 151 -1.43 -9.32 20.40
CA ASP A 151 -0.98 -7.93 20.56
C ASP A 151 0.43 -7.65 19.99
N PRO A 152 0.71 -7.96 18.71
CA PRO A 152 2.05 -7.90 18.14
C PRO A 152 2.59 -6.46 18.01
N GLU A 153 3.91 -6.28 18.18
CA GLU A 153 4.60 -5.02 17.91
C GLU A 153 4.75 -4.74 16.41
N VAL A 154 4.84 -5.81 15.61
CA VAL A 154 5.00 -5.74 14.15
C VAL A 154 3.84 -6.49 13.49
N VAL A 155 3.10 -5.80 12.61
CA VAL A 155 1.95 -6.36 11.91
C VAL A 155 2.24 -6.39 10.41
N MET A 156 2.25 -7.59 9.84
CA MET A 156 2.52 -7.82 8.41
C MET A 156 1.28 -8.36 7.72
N LEU A 157 0.76 -7.60 6.76
CA LEU A 157 -0.53 -7.82 6.13
C LEU A 157 -0.34 -7.98 4.62
N ASP A 158 -0.61 -9.18 4.11
CA ASP A 158 -0.50 -9.47 2.67
C ASP A 158 -1.86 -9.38 1.99
N GLU A 159 -2.08 -8.28 1.23
CA GLU A 159 -3.34 -7.96 0.53
C GLU A 159 -4.59 -8.01 1.46
N PRO A 160 -4.57 -7.35 2.64
CA PRO A 160 -5.59 -7.53 3.68
C PRO A 160 -6.95 -6.93 3.30
N LEU A 161 -7.00 -6.05 2.31
CA LEU A 161 -8.21 -5.33 1.90
C LEU A 161 -8.96 -6.04 0.75
N THR A 162 -8.39 -7.13 0.23
CA THR A 162 -8.99 -7.90 -0.87
C THR A 162 -10.29 -8.56 -0.44
N GLY A 163 -11.35 -8.35 -1.23
CA GLY A 163 -12.68 -8.93 -1.01
C GLY A 163 -13.54 -8.23 0.03
N LEU A 164 -13.08 -7.09 0.55
CA LEU A 164 -13.88 -6.20 1.39
C LEU A 164 -14.74 -5.25 0.53
N ASP A 165 -15.94 -4.96 0.99
CA ASP A 165 -16.73 -3.87 0.43
C ASP A 165 -16.12 -2.49 0.79
N PRO A 166 -16.56 -1.38 0.15
CA PRO A 166 -15.96 -0.06 0.37
C PRO A 166 -16.01 0.41 1.84
N ARG A 167 -17.06 0.08 2.60
CA ARG A 167 -17.20 0.44 4.01
C ARG A 167 -16.24 -0.37 4.88
N GLN A 168 -16.26 -1.69 4.71
CA GLN A 168 -15.36 -2.60 5.43
C GLN A 168 -13.89 -2.26 5.17
N ARG A 169 -13.56 -1.88 3.92
CA ARG A 169 -12.22 -1.44 3.54
C ARG A 169 -11.82 -0.17 4.28
N ALA A 170 -12.71 0.82 4.35
CA ALA A 170 -12.47 2.05 5.09
C ALA A 170 -12.24 1.79 6.59
N ASP A 171 -13.02 0.90 7.20
CA ASP A 171 -12.90 0.52 8.61
C ASP A 171 -11.56 -0.17 8.88
N MET A 172 -11.11 -1.07 7.98
CA MET A 172 -9.81 -1.74 8.12
C MET A 172 -8.64 -0.77 7.92
N ILE A 173 -8.70 0.14 6.97
CA ILE A 173 -7.70 1.20 6.80
C ILE A 173 -7.60 2.04 8.07
N ALA A 174 -8.74 2.43 8.65
CA ALA A 174 -8.76 3.19 9.90
C ALA A 174 -8.13 2.40 11.07
N LEU A 175 -8.40 1.09 11.15
CA LEU A 175 -7.77 0.20 12.13
C LEU A 175 -6.25 0.18 11.97
N PHE A 176 -5.73 -0.05 10.75
CA PHE A 176 -4.28 -0.13 10.51
C PHE A 176 -3.59 1.20 10.83
N ARG A 177 -4.21 2.33 10.47
CA ARG A 177 -3.69 3.66 10.82
C ARG A 177 -3.65 3.90 12.33
N ARG A 178 -4.66 3.45 13.07
CA ARG A 178 -4.69 3.53 14.53
C ARG A 178 -3.57 2.70 15.14
N LEU A 179 -3.37 1.45 14.71
CA LEU A 179 -2.27 0.60 15.17
C LEU A 179 -0.90 1.26 14.94
N GLY A 180 -0.69 1.87 13.76
CA GLY A 180 0.53 2.63 13.46
C GLY A 180 0.70 3.86 14.36
N ALA A 181 -0.39 4.61 14.63
CA ALA A 181 -0.38 5.77 15.51
C ALA A 181 -0.13 5.39 16.99
N GLU A 182 -0.46 4.17 17.39
CA GLU A 182 -0.14 3.60 18.71
C GLU A 182 1.34 3.16 18.81
N GLY A 183 2.14 3.36 17.76
CA GLY A 183 3.59 3.08 17.76
C GLY A 183 3.98 1.71 17.20
N ARG A 184 3.03 0.90 16.70
CA ARG A 184 3.35 -0.37 16.04
C ARG A 184 3.92 -0.15 14.65
N CYS A 185 4.73 -1.09 14.19
CA CYS A 185 5.17 -1.16 12.80
C CYS A 185 4.14 -1.97 12.01
N VAL A 186 3.41 -1.33 11.09
CA VAL A 186 2.37 -1.97 10.27
C VAL A 186 2.80 -1.94 8.82
N LEU A 187 3.11 -3.09 8.24
CA LEU A 187 3.48 -3.24 6.83
C LEU A 187 2.32 -3.89 6.06
N VAL A 188 1.74 -3.13 5.12
CA VAL A 188 0.57 -3.56 4.33
C VAL A 188 0.95 -3.70 2.88
N SER A 189 0.87 -4.91 2.31
CA SER A 189 1.00 -5.05 0.86
C SER A 189 -0.32 -4.73 0.15
N SER A 190 -0.22 -4.05 -0.98
CA SER A 190 -1.34 -3.84 -1.89
C SER A 190 -0.86 -3.66 -3.34
N HIS A 191 -1.73 -3.96 -4.29
CA HIS A 191 -1.56 -3.59 -5.70
C HIS A 191 -2.52 -2.47 -6.12
N VAL A 192 -3.34 -1.96 -5.17
CA VAL A 192 -4.35 -0.93 -5.38
C VAL A 192 -3.85 0.40 -4.83
N LEU A 193 -3.64 1.34 -5.72
CA LEU A 193 -3.07 2.67 -5.41
C LEU A 193 -3.93 3.50 -4.46
N ASP A 194 -5.26 3.50 -4.65
CA ASP A 194 -6.20 4.21 -3.76
C ASP A 194 -6.10 3.71 -2.31
N GLU A 195 -5.89 2.41 -2.12
CA GLU A 195 -5.67 1.83 -0.78
C GLU A 195 -4.39 2.39 -0.15
N VAL A 196 -3.31 2.43 -0.92
CA VAL A 196 -2.00 2.91 -0.46
C VAL A 196 -2.05 4.39 -0.08
N GLN A 197 -2.69 5.24 -0.89
CA GLN A 197 -2.89 6.66 -0.57
C GLN A 197 -3.65 6.88 0.74
N ARG A 198 -4.60 5.99 1.04
CA ARG A 198 -5.42 6.08 2.25
C ARG A 198 -4.77 5.44 3.48
N LEU A 199 -3.84 4.50 3.30
CA LEU A 199 -3.19 3.76 4.39
C LEU A 199 -2.17 4.59 5.15
N GLY A 200 -1.23 5.23 4.46
CA GLY A 200 -0.13 5.78 5.19
C GLY A 200 0.74 6.77 4.47
N SER A 201 1.79 7.15 5.17
CA SER A 201 2.76 8.15 4.76
C SER A 201 3.96 7.55 4.03
N GLU A 202 4.37 6.34 4.38
CA GLU A 202 5.54 5.65 3.81
C GLU A 202 5.12 4.61 2.77
N ILE A 203 5.77 4.62 1.62
CA ILE A 203 5.48 3.71 0.50
C ILE A 203 6.78 3.09 0.02
N LEU A 204 6.80 1.76 -0.07
CA LEU A 204 7.84 0.98 -0.74
C LEU A 204 7.25 0.46 -2.05
N VAL A 205 7.83 0.84 -3.19
CA VAL A 205 7.36 0.39 -4.51
C VAL A 205 8.23 -0.77 -4.98
N MET A 206 7.61 -1.94 -5.14
CA MET A 206 8.27 -3.12 -5.71
C MET A 206 7.85 -3.36 -7.16
N SER A 207 8.82 -3.66 -8.01
CA SER A 207 8.60 -4.09 -9.39
C SER A 207 9.64 -5.15 -9.78
N GLN A 208 9.21 -6.22 -10.43
CA GLN A 208 10.08 -7.29 -10.94
C GLN A 208 11.11 -7.83 -9.92
N GLY A 209 10.68 -7.95 -8.66
CA GLY A 209 11.52 -8.41 -7.56
C GLY A 209 12.49 -7.37 -6.99
N ARG A 210 12.45 -6.12 -7.42
CA ARG A 210 13.32 -5.03 -6.97
C ARG A 210 12.54 -3.94 -6.24
N LEU A 211 13.23 -3.19 -5.39
CA LEU A 211 12.70 -1.95 -4.84
C LEU A 211 12.92 -0.84 -5.88
N ALA A 212 11.84 -0.38 -6.50
CA ALA A 212 11.89 0.66 -7.52
C ALA A 212 11.98 2.06 -6.90
N ALA A 213 11.33 2.27 -5.75
CA ALA A 213 11.36 3.53 -5.01
C ALA A 213 10.90 3.31 -3.56
N ALA A 214 11.30 4.22 -2.66
CA ALA A 214 10.87 4.29 -1.27
C ALA A 214 10.74 5.76 -0.85
N GLY A 215 9.77 6.07 0.00
CA GLY A 215 9.54 7.40 0.54
C GLY A 215 8.06 7.73 0.68
N ASP A 216 7.76 8.97 1.07
CA ASP A 216 6.39 9.45 1.08
C ASP A 216 5.87 9.76 -0.35
N PHE A 217 4.58 10.09 -0.45
CA PHE A 217 3.97 10.42 -1.76
C PHE A 217 4.68 11.59 -2.47
N HIS A 218 5.13 12.60 -1.73
CA HIS A 218 5.79 13.78 -2.30
C HIS A 218 7.19 13.45 -2.80
N GLU A 219 7.94 12.64 -2.05
CA GLU A 219 9.25 12.15 -2.45
C GLU A 219 9.15 11.25 -3.69
N LEU A 220 8.20 10.32 -3.71
CA LEU A 220 7.95 9.48 -4.88
C LEU A 220 7.54 10.30 -6.10
N ARG A 221 6.76 11.36 -5.90
CA ARG A 221 6.36 12.29 -6.95
C ARG A 221 7.55 13.09 -7.49
N ALA A 222 8.48 13.49 -6.62
CA ALA A 222 9.69 14.22 -7.01
C ALA A 222 10.63 13.37 -7.90
N LEU A 223 10.58 12.04 -7.82
CA LEU A 223 11.32 11.15 -8.72
C LEU A 223 10.88 11.24 -10.19
N MET A 224 9.75 11.95 -10.47
CA MET A 224 9.24 12.20 -11.82
C MET A 224 9.63 13.58 -12.37
N ASP A 225 10.51 14.33 -11.70
CA ASP A 225 10.85 15.72 -12.06
C ASP A 225 11.37 15.90 -13.50
N ASP A 226 11.90 14.85 -14.12
CA ASP A 226 12.30 14.83 -15.53
C ASP A 226 11.11 14.78 -16.52
N ARG A 227 9.87 14.60 -16.03
CA ARG A 227 8.67 14.58 -16.88
C ARG A 227 7.73 15.73 -16.57
N PRO A 228 7.28 16.45 -17.61
CA PRO A 228 6.26 17.46 -17.42
C PRO A 228 4.97 16.83 -16.86
N LEU A 229 4.31 17.58 -15.98
CA LEU A 229 2.97 17.27 -15.51
C LEU A 229 2.01 17.32 -16.69
N ARG A 230 1.17 16.31 -16.82
CA ARG A 230 0.11 16.31 -17.82
C ARG A 230 -1.21 16.76 -17.22
N VAL A 231 -1.83 17.73 -17.86
CA VAL A 231 -3.13 18.28 -17.46
C VAL A 231 -4.10 18.16 -18.62
N ARG A 232 -5.22 17.50 -18.38
CA ARG A 232 -6.32 17.45 -19.33
C ARG A 232 -7.22 18.64 -19.15
N VAL A 233 -7.50 19.32 -20.25
CA VAL A 233 -8.40 20.48 -20.31
C VAL A 233 -9.45 20.24 -21.39
N ARG A 234 -10.75 20.26 -21.01
CA ARG A 234 -11.85 20.26 -21.97
C ARG A 234 -12.36 21.70 -22.16
N THR A 235 -12.44 22.11 -23.38
CA THR A 235 -12.88 23.47 -23.78
C THR A 235 -13.61 23.40 -25.11
N ASP A 236 -14.42 24.39 -25.38
CA ASP A 236 -15.10 24.60 -26.67
C ASP A 236 -14.16 25.16 -27.78
N ARG A 237 -12.98 25.68 -27.38
CA ARG A 237 -11.99 26.25 -28.31
C ARG A 237 -10.58 25.74 -28.05
N PRO A 238 -10.34 24.41 -28.24
CA PRO A 238 -9.09 23.80 -27.81
C PRO A 238 -7.86 24.34 -28.57
N ARG A 239 -7.97 24.63 -29.85
CA ARG A 239 -6.81 25.09 -30.65
C ARG A 239 -6.37 26.49 -30.27
N GLU A 240 -7.31 27.44 -30.08
CA GLU A 240 -7.02 28.81 -29.66
C GLU A 240 -6.41 28.86 -28.27
N LEU A 241 -6.94 28.03 -27.36
CA LEU A 241 -6.42 27.94 -25.99
C LEU A 241 -5.01 27.32 -25.96
N ALA A 242 -4.77 26.27 -26.74
CA ALA A 242 -3.47 25.63 -26.82
C ALA A 242 -2.39 26.56 -27.34
N GLY A 243 -2.68 27.30 -28.45
CA GLY A 243 -1.76 28.29 -29.03
C GLY A 243 -1.37 29.36 -28.02
N GLY A 244 -2.35 29.94 -27.33
CA GLY A 244 -2.07 30.99 -26.34
C GLY A 244 -1.28 30.47 -25.13
N LEU A 245 -1.54 29.26 -24.65
CA LEU A 245 -0.78 28.66 -23.54
C LEU A 245 0.67 28.39 -23.91
N LEU A 246 0.94 27.96 -25.16
CA LEU A 246 2.31 27.77 -25.66
C LEU A 246 3.04 29.11 -25.77
N GLU A 247 2.36 30.17 -26.24
CA GLU A 247 2.92 31.54 -26.33
C GLU A 247 3.30 32.10 -24.96
N THR A 248 2.57 31.78 -23.90
CA THR A 248 2.88 32.24 -22.54
C THR A 248 4.04 31.47 -21.88
N GLY A 249 4.49 30.38 -22.49
CA GLY A 249 5.49 29.48 -21.87
C GLY A 249 4.99 28.72 -20.64
N ALA A 250 3.69 28.77 -20.35
CA ALA A 250 3.10 28.04 -19.21
C ALA A 250 3.01 26.51 -19.47
N VAL A 251 3.11 26.10 -20.73
CA VAL A 251 3.14 24.72 -21.17
C VAL A 251 4.31 24.45 -22.10
N LEU A 252 4.85 23.24 -22.04
CA LEU A 252 5.93 22.76 -22.93
C LEU A 252 5.38 22.16 -24.21
N GLY A 253 4.16 21.63 -24.13
CA GLY A 253 3.48 21.01 -25.27
C GLY A 253 1.97 20.95 -25.04
N ALA A 254 1.25 20.86 -26.12
CA ALA A 254 -0.20 20.69 -26.16
C ALA A 254 -0.56 19.66 -27.21
N ARG A 255 -1.34 18.63 -26.82
CA ARG A 255 -1.85 17.59 -27.72
C ARG A 255 -3.37 17.62 -27.72
N LEU A 256 -3.96 17.57 -28.89
CA LEU A 256 -5.40 17.46 -29.05
C LEU A 256 -5.79 15.98 -29.07
N GLU A 257 -6.65 15.58 -28.16
CA GLU A 257 -7.21 14.25 -28.06
C GLU A 257 -8.38 14.04 -29.02
N GLY A 258 -8.69 12.76 -29.33
CA GLY A 258 -9.76 12.41 -30.27
C GLY A 258 -11.17 12.85 -29.85
N ASP A 259 -11.39 13.13 -28.56
CA ASP A 259 -12.65 13.64 -28.00
C ASP A 259 -12.70 15.18 -27.89
N GLY A 260 -11.70 15.89 -28.46
CA GLY A 260 -11.61 17.35 -28.45
C GLY A 260 -11.04 17.95 -27.17
N ALA A 261 -10.56 17.12 -26.22
CA ALA A 261 -9.83 17.60 -25.06
C ALA A 261 -8.37 17.93 -25.42
N LEU A 262 -7.75 18.83 -24.63
CA LEU A 262 -6.33 19.13 -24.69
C LEU A 262 -5.60 18.31 -23.59
N GLU A 263 -4.51 17.67 -23.94
CA GLU A 263 -3.49 17.21 -23.00
C GLU A 263 -2.33 18.21 -23.04
N LEU A 264 -2.05 18.82 -21.90
CA LEU A 264 -1.05 19.90 -21.75
C LEU A 264 0.11 19.36 -20.91
N ASP A 265 1.33 19.54 -21.38
CA ASP A 265 2.56 19.22 -20.67
C ASP A 265 3.12 20.49 -20.01
N THR A 266 3.36 20.47 -18.68
CA THR A 266 3.93 21.61 -17.95
C THR A 266 4.88 21.16 -16.84
N HIS A 267 5.95 21.93 -16.57
CA HIS A 267 6.77 21.76 -15.37
C HIS A 267 6.26 22.58 -14.17
N ASP A 268 5.39 23.58 -14.41
CA ASP A 268 4.84 24.43 -13.35
C ASP A 268 3.32 24.47 -13.38
N ALA A 269 2.69 23.58 -12.60
CA ALA A 269 1.23 23.53 -12.46
C ALA A 269 0.63 24.84 -11.93
N ARG A 270 1.40 25.62 -11.13
CA ARG A 270 0.93 26.90 -10.60
C ARG A 270 0.95 27.98 -11.68
N ALA A 271 1.98 27.99 -12.52
CA ALA A 271 2.04 28.88 -13.67
C ALA A 271 0.91 28.60 -14.65
N LEU A 272 0.69 27.30 -14.99
CA LEU A 272 -0.42 26.88 -15.83
C LEU A 272 -1.78 27.29 -15.24
N SER A 273 -2.01 27.02 -13.94
CA SER A 273 -3.27 27.37 -13.27
C SER A 273 -3.54 28.90 -13.30
N ARG A 274 -2.49 29.71 -13.13
CA ARG A 274 -2.60 31.20 -13.20
C ARG A 274 -2.85 31.70 -14.60
N ALA A 275 -2.29 31.05 -15.63
CA ALA A 275 -2.44 31.44 -17.02
C ALA A 275 -3.77 31.00 -17.65
N LEU A 276 -4.28 29.85 -17.25
CA LEU A 276 -5.38 29.13 -17.91
C LEU A 276 -6.69 29.96 -17.95
N ALA A 277 -7.15 30.47 -16.81
CA ALA A 277 -8.43 31.15 -16.71
C ALA A 277 -8.41 32.55 -17.36
N PRO A 278 -7.38 33.40 -17.19
CA PRO A 278 -7.27 34.65 -17.90
C PRO A 278 -7.22 34.48 -19.42
N LEU A 279 -6.41 33.51 -19.89
CA LEU A 279 -6.28 33.29 -21.34
C LEU A 279 -7.56 32.70 -21.95
N ALA A 280 -8.26 31.80 -21.25
CA ALA A 280 -9.55 31.30 -21.70
C ALA A 280 -10.55 32.43 -21.88
N ARG A 281 -10.60 33.39 -20.94
CA ARG A 281 -11.46 34.61 -21.07
C ARG A 281 -11.06 35.47 -22.24
N GLU A 282 -9.77 35.73 -22.43
CA GLU A 282 -9.24 36.54 -23.55
C GLU A 282 -9.60 35.91 -24.91
N ARG A 283 -9.48 34.60 -25.05
CA ARG A 283 -9.77 33.85 -26.28
C ARG A 283 -11.26 33.50 -26.43
N GLY A 284 -12.12 33.90 -25.48
CA GLY A 284 -13.55 33.60 -25.48
C GLY A 284 -13.84 32.07 -25.37
N ALA A 285 -12.95 31.33 -24.75
CA ALA A 285 -13.05 29.89 -24.55
C ALA A 285 -13.69 29.56 -23.19
N SER A 286 -14.56 28.56 -23.17
CA SER A 286 -15.18 28.04 -21.95
C SER A 286 -14.37 26.85 -21.44
N LEU A 287 -13.97 26.87 -20.17
CA LEU A 287 -13.33 25.72 -19.51
C LEU A 287 -14.42 24.82 -18.96
N LEU A 288 -14.52 23.59 -19.48
CA LEU A 288 -15.52 22.59 -19.06
C LEU A 288 -14.97 21.62 -18.02
N GLU A 289 -13.68 21.29 -18.14
CA GLU A 289 -12.97 20.40 -17.22
C GLU A 289 -11.49 20.78 -17.19
N VAL A 290 -10.90 20.76 -16.01
CA VAL A 290 -9.44 20.85 -15.83
C VAL A 290 -9.05 19.78 -14.84
N ARG A 291 -8.32 18.76 -15.29
CA ARG A 291 -7.91 17.62 -14.46
C ARG A 291 -6.44 17.28 -14.70
N PRO A 292 -5.60 17.26 -13.66
CA PRO A 292 -4.27 16.70 -13.78
C PRO A 292 -4.35 15.19 -14.06
N LEU A 293 -3.53 14.69 -15.01
CA LEU A 293 -3.48 13.27 -15.38
C LEU A 293 -2.43 12.48 -14.58
N ASP A 294 -1.38 13.16 -14.13
CA ASP A 294 -0.23 12.55 -13.44
C ASP A 294 -0.04 13.06 -12.01
N ALA A 295 -1.07 13.71 -11.44
CA ALA A 295 -1.02 14.22 -10.05
C ALA A 295 -1.36 13.16 -9.02
N ASP A 296 -1.75 11.96 -9.45
CA ASP A 296 -2.08 10.84 -8.60
C ASP A 296 -0.92 9.82 -8.50
N LEU A 297 -0.97 8.99 -7.48
CA LEU A 297 0.00 7.92 -7.26
C LEU A 297 0.03 6.94 -8.45
N GLU A 298 -1.03 6.86 -9.26
CA GLU A 298 -1.10 5.98 -10.43
C GLU A 298 -0.14 6.40 -11.54
N GLY A 299 -0.03 7.70 -11.82
CA GLY A 299 0.93 8.26 -12.76
C GLY A 299 2.37 7.97 -12.31
N VAL A 300 2.67 8.21 -11.04
CA VAL A 300 3.97 7.92 -10.41
C VAL A 300 4.30 6.44 -10.50
N PHE A 301 3.37 5.58 -10.10
CA PHE A 301 3.55 4.14 -10.10
C PHE A 301 3.80 3.57 -11.50
N ARG A 302 3.00 3.99 -12.50
CA ARG A 302 3.17 3.57 -13.89
C ARG A 302 4.55 3.92 -14.42
N TYR A 303 5.06 5.09 -14.07
CA TYR A 303 6.41 5.51 -14.42
C TYR A 303 7.49 4.62 -13.78
N LEU A 304 7.39 4.38 -12.48
CA LEU A 304 8.38 3.60 -11.72
C LEU A 304 8.42 2.11 -12.12
N VAL A 305 7.29 1.54 -12.53
CA VAL A 305 7.18 0.12 -12.90
C VAL A 305 7.59 -0.15 -14.35
N GLN A 306 7.52 0.84 -15.25
CA GLN A 306 7.90 0.72 -16.66
C GLN A 306 9.39 0.96 -16.92
N ARG A 307 10.13 1.40 -15.91
CA ARG A 307 11.58 1.63 -15.96
C ARG A 307 12.34 0.36 -15.56
#